data_7b6cfafb38972c0fabd8ab65fe334d1a
#
_entry.id   7b6cfafb38972c0fabd8ab65fe334d1a
#
_cell.length_a   1.000
_cell.length_b   1.000
_cell.length_c   1.000
_cell.angle_alpha   90.00
_cell.angle_beta   90.00
_cell.angle_gamma   90.00
#
_symmetry.space_group_name_H-M   'P 1'
#
loop_
_entity.id
_entity.type
_entity.pdbx_description
1 polymer ?
#
loop_
_entity_poly.entity_id
_entity_poly.type
_entity_poly.pdbx_seq_one_letter_code
_entity_poly.pdbx_strand_id
1 'polypeptide(L)'
;MPKVKFILFLLLIISFKPSTAENFYIVYKVNNEIITNSDIEKEYRYLVSLNNQLKKLEKKKIIELSKESALREKIKKIELIKYFDLKTINIDIDNYLENFYRNLNIKNKKEFEEYLQSNKISLNYVQKKIEIEILWNQLIYDRYIGQINIDRNQLKEKVKKLISTKKQKKYSLSEILFDIENNSNFEKKLENINQSISEIGFKNTANIYSISDSSKFGGKIGWIEEQKLSTKILEQLKVLEVGQYTSPVQVGSSFLILKIEEIKYENALINEDEELNKMIQFETSKQLDQFSKIFYEKIKINSFINEL
;
A
#
# COMPACT_ATOMS: atom_id res chain seq x y z
N MET A 1 76.99 46.89 1.93
CA MET A 1 76.20 45.83 2.60
C MET A 1 74.97 45.53 1.77
N PRO A 2 74.84 44.41 1.07
CA PRO A 2 73.69 44.08 0.27
C PRO A 2 72.64 43.40 1.13
N LYS A 3 71.39 43.84 0.97
CA LYS A 3 70.19 43.27 1.60
C LYS A 3 69.77 41.99 0.85
N VAL A 4 69.86 40.84 1.53
CA VAL A 4 69.42 39.55 1.04
C VAL A 4 67.87 39.53 1.17
N LYS A 5 67.11 39.49 0.04
CA LYS A 5 65.68 39.24 0.02
C LYS A 5 65.43 37.75 0.11
N PHE A 6 64.87 37.31 1.21
CA PHE A 6 64.42 35.95 1.43
C PHE A 6 63.06 35.74 0.69
N ILE A 7 63.08 35.04 -0.45
CA ILE A 7 61.88 34.68 -1.19
C ILE A 7 61.41 33.37 -0.61
N LEU A 8 60.32 33.46 0.17
CA LEU A 8 59.61 32.31 0.71
C LEU A 8 58.76 31.68 -0.41
N PHE A 9 59.23 30.56 -0.98
CA PHE A 9 58.51 29.78 -1.99
C PHE A 9 57.48 28.89 -1.26
N LEU A 10 56.22 29.36 -1.20
CA LEU A 10 55.10 28.60 -0.64
C LEU A 10 54.73 27.48 -1.62
N LEU A 11 55.20 26.26 -1.36
CA LEU A 11 54.83 25.05 -2.10
C LEU A 11 53.37 24.69 -1.76
N LEU A 12 52.45 25.09 -2.62
CA LEU A 12 51.02 24.72 -2.55
C LEU A 12 50.92 23.26 -2.99
N ILE A 13 50.96 22.34 -2.02
CA ILE A 13 50.69 20.92 -2.25
C ILE A 13 49.20 20.80 -2.54
N ILE A 14 48.80 20.84 -3.81
CA ILE A 14 47.49 20.46 -4.27
C ILE A 14 47.40 18.96 -4.08
N SER A 15 46.74 18.53 -3.02
CA SER A 15 46.35 17.13 -2.81
C SER A 15 45.36 16.72 -3.88
N PHE A 16 45.83 16.25 -5.02
CA PHE A 16 45.05 15.50 -5.96
C PHE A 16 44.58 14.21 -5.24
N LYS A 17 43.35 14.20 -4.73
CA LYS A 17 42.70 12.93 -4.43
C LYS A 17 42.56 12.22 -5.77
N PRO A 18 43.15 11.02 -5.96
CA PRO A 18 42.87 10.26 -7.17
C PRO A 18 41.36 10.03 -7.20
N SER A 19 40.69 10.62 -8.17
CA SER A 19 39.33 10.24 -8.52
C SER A 19 39.46 8.78 -8.96
N THR A 20 38.95 7.86 -8.15
CA THR A 20 38.77 6.47 -8.57
C THR A 20 37.80 6.52 -9.74
N ALA A 21 38.35 6.47 -10.95
CA ALA A 21 37.53 6.28 -12.14
C ALA A 21 36.77 4.98 -11.93
N GLU A 22 35.47 5.07 -11.73
CA GLU A 22 34.63 3.88 -11.76
C GLU A 22 34.86 3.23 -13.11
N ASN A 23 35.36 1.98 -13.14
CA ASN A 23 35.54 1.24 -14.36
C ASN A 23 34.16 1.00 -15.00
N PHE A 24 33.82 1.82 -15.99
CA PHE A 24 32.61 1.63 -16.78
C PHE A 24 32.83 0.48 -17.76
N TYR A 25 32.00 -0.53 -17.71
CA TYR A 25 31.99 -1.61 -18.68
C TYR A 25 30.55 -1.93 -19.10
N ILE A 26 30.42 -2.49 -20.29
CA ILE A 26 29.14 -2.90 -20.84
C ILE A 26 28.81 -4.27 -20.22
N VAL A 27 27.57 -4.42 -19.72
CA VAL A 27 27.06 -5.68 -19.19
C VAL A 27 26.20 -6.39 -20.25
N TYR A 28 25.36 -5.63 -20.94
CA TYR A 28 24.55 -6.16 -22.05
C TYR A 28 24.63 -5.24 -23.27
N LYS A 29 24.62 -5.86 -24.44
CA LYS A 29 24.27 -5.20 -25.70
C LYS A 29 22.90 -5.74 -26.12
N VAL A 30 21.94 -4.84 -26.30
CA VAL A 30 20.56 -5.14 -26.69
C VAL A 30 20.24 -4.42 -27.99
N ASN A 31 20.26 -5.10 -29.12
CA ASN A 31 20.22 -4.48 -30.46
C ASN A 31 21.33 -3.41 -30.59
N ASN A 32 20.95 -2.14 -30.78
CA ASN A 32 21.87 -1.00 -30.87
C ASN A 32 22.06 -0.25 -29.54
N GLU A 33 21.45 -0.72 -28.46
CA GLU A 33 21.53 -0.11 -27.13
C GLU A 33 22.45 -0.91 -26.21
N ILE A 34 22.98 -0.26 -25.20
CA ILE A 34 23.81 -0.90 -24.19
C ILE A 34 23.22 -0.75 -22.79
N ILE A 35 23.58 -1.67 -21.91
CA ILE A 35 23.37 -1.59 -20.47
C ILE A 35 24.74 -1.72 -19.81
N THR A 36 25.09 -0.73 -18.98
CA THR A 36 26.37 -0.68 -18.28
C THR A 36 26.28 -1.17 -16.84
N ASN A 37 27.41 -1.45 -16.22
CA ASN A 37 27.48 -1.73 -14.78
C ASN A 37 26.89 -0.59 -13.93
N SER A 38 27.01 0.66 -14.36
CA SER A 38 26.40 1.81 -13.68
C SER A 38 24.86 1.76 -13.73
N ASP A 39 24.29 1.30 -14.85
CA ASP A 39 22.83 1.11 -14.98
C ASP A 39 22.35 0.00 -14.04
N ILE A 40 23.10 -1.10 -13.95
CA ILE A 40 22.78 -2.20 -13.02
C ILE A 40 22.88 -1.72 -11.56
N GLU A 41 23.87 -0.88 -11.23
CA GLU A 41 23.99 -0.36 -9.86
C GLU A 41 22.86 0.60 -9.50
N LYS A 42 22.42 1.47 -10.43
CA LYS A 42 21.23 2.31 -10.25
C LYS A 42 19.99 1.47 -10.03
N GLU A 43 19.82 0.42 -10.84
CA GLU A 43 18.70 -0.52 -10.70
C GLU A 43 18.73 -1.27 -9.37
N TYR A 44 19.91 -1.72 -8.93
CA TYR A 44 20.10 -2.33 -7.62
C TYR A 44 19.61 -1.41 -6.49
N ARG A 45 20.06 -0.15 -6.48
CA ARG A 45 19.63 0.83 -5.47
C ARG A 45 18.13 1.05 -5.53
N TYR A 46 17.57 1.17 -6.72
CA TYR A 46 16.13 1.32 -6.94
C TYR A 46 15.33 0.15 -6.36
N LEU A 47 15.66 -1.08 -6.73
CA LEU A 47 14.95 -2.27 -6.25
C LEU A 47 15.04 -2.41 -4.73
N VAL A 48 16.22 -2.19 -4.15
CA VAL A 48 16.44 -2.30 -2.69
C VAL A 48 15.74 -1.18 -1.93
N SER A 49 15.62 0.01 -2.50
CA SER A 49 14.88 1.11 -1.87
C SER A 49 13.38 0.86 -1.86
N LEU A 50 12.83 0.23 -2.88
CA LEU A 50 11.40 -0.07 -2.97
C LEU A 50 10.97 -1.27 -2.13
N ASN A 51 11.88 -2.22 -1.93
CA ASN A 51 11.57 -3.45 -1.21
C ASN A 51 12.67 -3.83 -0.23
N ASN A 52 12.47 -3.46 1.03
CA ASN A 52 13.40 -3.80 2.11
C ASN A 52 13.61 -5.32 2.31
N GLN A 53 12.68 -6.17 1.85
CA GLN A 53 12.85 -7.63 1.93
C GLN A 53 14.02 -8.11 1.06
N LEU A 54 14.33 -7.38 -0.02
CA LEU A 54 15.48 -7.71 -0.86
C LEU A 54 16.80 -7.63 -0.10
N LYS A 55 16.90 -6.78 0.92
CA LYS A 55 18.10 -6.67 1.77
C LYS A 55 18.45 -7.97 2.53
N LYS A 56 17.48 -8.89 2.64
CA LYS A 56 17.67 -10.22 3.27
C LYS A 56 18.31 -11.23 2.32
N LEU A 57 18.34 -10.93 1.01
CA LEU A 57 18.96 -11.79 0.02
C LEU A 57 20.47 -11.53 -0.08
N GLU A 58 21.20 -12.51 -0.56
CA GLU A 58 22.60 -12.31 -0.92
C GLU A 58 22.77 -11.24 -2.00
N LYS A 59 23.77 -10.39 -1.87
CA LYS A 59 24.04 -9.31 -2.82
C LYS A 59 24.10 -9.79 -4.27
N LYS A 60 24.71 -10.96 -4.51
CA LYS A 60 24.79 -11.57 -5.84
C LYS A 60 23.40 -11.79 -6.44
N LYS A 61 22.44 -12.31 -5.65
CA LYS A 61 21.07 -12.55 -6.08
C LYS A 61 20.35 -11.25 -6.44
N ILE A 62 20.56 -10.18 -5.66
CA ILE A 62 19.97 -8.88 -5.95
C ILE A 62 20.56 -8.28 -7.23
N ILE A 63 21.86 -8.46 -7.48
CA ILE A 63 22.52 -8.01 -8.72
C ILE A 63 21.90 -8.73 -9.93
N GLU A 64 21.68 -10.04 -9.86
CA GLU A 64 21.02 -10.77 -10.96
C GLU A 64 19.58 -10.26 -11.20
N LEU A 65 18.81 -10.03 -10.14
CA LEU A 65 17.49 -9.40 -10.27
C LEU A 65 17.56 -8.00 -10.90
N SER A 66 18.62 -7.23 -10.58
CA SER A 66 18.84 -5.89 -11.15
C SER A 66 19.19 -5.97 -12.63
N LYS A 67 20.00 -6.95 -13.04
CA LYS A 67 20.29 -7.23 -14.46
C LYS A 67 19.02 -7.57 -15.25
N GLU A 68 18.23 -8.49 -14.72
CA GLU A 68 16.95 -8.87 -15.35
C GLU A 68 15.97 -7.69 -15.46
N SER A 69 15.88 -6.87 -14.41
CA SER A 69 15.00 -5.69 -14.40
C SER A 69 15.45 -4.63 -15.41
N ALA A 70 16.75 -4.29 -15.42
CA ALA A 70 17.31 -3.33 -16.37
C ALA A 70 17.17 -3.81 -17.82
N LEU A 71 17.39 -5.10 -18.07
CA LEU A 71 17.21 -5.71 -19.39
C LEU A 71 15.74 -5.64 -19.84
N ARG A 72 14.81 -5.95 -18.94
CA ARG A 72 13.36 -5.87 -19.23
C ARG A 72 12.94 -4.47 -19.60
N GLU A 73 13.36 -3.48 -18.84
CA GLU A 73 13.05 -2.07 -19.12
C GLU A 73 13.64 -1.62 -20.46
N LYS A 74 14.91 -1.99 -20.73
CA LYS A 74 15.57 -1.66 -21.99
C LYS A 74 14.82 -2.23 -23.22
N ILE A 75 14.40 -3.49 -23.15
CA ILE A 75 13.63 -4.16 -24.22
C ILE A 75 12.28 -3.45 -24.40
N LYS A 76 11.54 -3.16 -23.32
CA LYS A 76 10.29 -2.41 -23.38
C LYS A 76 10.50 -1.06 -24.04
N LYS A 77 11.52 -0.31 -23.61
CA LYS A 77 11.84 1.01 -24.16
C LYS A 77 12.14 0.98 -25.67
N ILE A 78 12.95 -0.01 -26.11
CA ILE A 78 13.26 -0.19 -27.54
C ILE A 78 11.97 -0.46 -28.35
N GLU A 79 11.04 -1.23 -27.83
CA GLU A 79 9.76 -1.49 -28.48
C GLU A 79 8.87 -0.24 -28.51
N LEU A 80 8.78 0.47 -27.37
CA LEU A 80 7.94 1.67 -27.24
C LEU A 80 8.32 2.80 -28.18
N ILE A 81 9.61 2.98 -28.49
CA ILE A 81 10.09 4.02 -29.44
C ILE A 81 9.49 3.84 -30.85
N LYS A 82 9.02 2.65 -31.20
CA LYS A 82 8.37 2.38 -32.50
C LYS A 82 6.96 2.98 -32.58
N TYR A 83 6.34 3.28 -31.45
CA TYR A 83 4.93 3.71 -31.35
C TYR A 83 4.78 5.09 -30.73
N PHE A 84 5.72 5.50 -29.86
CA PHE A 84 5.67 6.75 -29.12
C PHE A 84 6.97 7.55 -29.28
N ASP A 85 6.84 8.86 -29.44
CA ASP A 85 8.00 9.74 -29.30
C ASP A 85 8.27 10.03 -27.81
N LEU A 86 9.15 9.22 -27.21
CA LEU A 86 9.50 9.32 -25.79
C LEU A 86 10.19 10.63 -25.39
N LYS A 87 10.54 11.49 -26.36
CA LYS A 87 11.19 12.79 -26.08
C LYS A 87 10.17 13.91 -25.91
N THR A 88 9.05 13.84 -26.61
CA THR A 88 8.04 14.90 -26.67
C THR A 88 6.77 14.56 -25.93
N ILE A 89 6.53 13.25 -25.67
CA ILE A 89 5.33 12.82 -24.97
C ILE A 89 5.34 13.35 -23.53
N ASN A 90 4.23 14.02 -23.18
CA ASN A 90 3.99 14.49 -21.82
C ASN A 90 2.88 13.65 -21.19
N ILE A 91 3.22 12.88 -20.18
CA ILE A 91 2.29 12.03 -19.44
C ILE A 91 2.08 12.65 -18.06
N ASP A 92 0.83 12.84 -17.67
CA ASP A 92 0.52 13.17 -16.29
C ASP A 92 0.78 11.94 -15.42
N ILE A 93 1.90 11.97 -14.69
CA ILE A 93 2.34 10.89 -13.81
C ILE A 93 2.04 11.18 -12.34
N ASP A 94 1.49 12.34 -11.99
CA ASP A 94 1.40 12.78 -10.59
C ASP A 94 0.56 11.82 -9.75
N ASN A 95 -0.57 11.34 -10.25
CA ASN A 95 -1.38 10.33 -9.57
C ASN A 95 -0.67 8.97 -9.40
N TYR A 96 0.09 8.55 -10.43
CA TYR A 96 0.87 7.30 -10.37
C TYR A 96 2.03 7.43 -9.38
N LEU A 97 2.70 8.58 -9.38
CA LEU A 97 3.78 8.87 -8.45
C LEU A 97 3.27 8.96 -7.01
N GLU A 98 2.09 9.56 -6.79
CA GLU A 98 1.45 9.61 -5.48
C GLU A 98 1.14 8.22 -4.96
N ASN A 99 0.48 7.38 -5.76
CA ASN A 99 0.21 5.99 -5.39
C ASN A 99 1.51 5.21 -5.11
N PHE A 100 2.56 5.49 -5.87
CA PHE A 100 3.85 4.84 -5.73
C PHE A 100 4.49 5.13 -4.35
N TYR A 101 4.61 6.40 -3.94
CA TYR A 101 5.21 6.71 -2.65
C TYR A 101 4.29 6.41 -1.46
N ARG A 102 2.97 6.45 -1.63
CA ARG A 102 2.02 6.01 -0.59
C ARG A 102 2.17 4.52 -0.29
N ASN A 103 2.41 3.68 -1.28
CA ASN A 103 2.70 2.25 -1.08
C ASN A 103 3.99 2.00 -0.28
N LEU A 104 4.89 2.97 -0.24
CA LEU A 104 6.08 2.95 0.62
C LEU A 104 5.83 3.55 2.02
N ASN A 105 4.57 3.90 2.36
CA ASN A 105 4.17 4.62 3.56
C ASN A 105 4.79 6.03 3.69
N ILE A 106 5.09 6.67 2.57
CA ILE A 106 5.59 8.04 2.49
C ILE A 106 4.41 8.99 2.24
N LYS A 107 4.35 10.10 2.97
CA LYS A 107 3.14 10.95 3.03
C LYS A 107 3.01 11.93 1.87
N ASN A 108 4.14 12.43 1.35
CA ASN A 108 4.16 13.48 0.34
C ASN A 108 5.40 13.40 -0.57
N LYS A 109 5.33 14.11 -1.70
CA LYS A 109 6.37 14.14 -2.72
C LYS A 109 7.74 14.61 -2.18
N LYS A 110 7.76 15.57 -1.25
CA LYS A 110 9.01 16.08 -0.68
C LYS A 110 9.72 15.02 0.17
N GLU A 111 9.00 14.35 1.06
CA GLU A 111 9.55 13.23 1.83
C GLU A 111 10.02 12.10 0.89
N PHE A 112 9.34 11.89 -0.23
CA PHE A 112 9.74 10.90 -1.22
C PHE A 112 11.04 11.30 -1.92
N GLU A 113 11.20 12.55 -2.31
CA GLU A 113 12.46 13.07 -2.88
C GLU A 113 13.64 12.91 -1.90
N GLU A 114 13.46 13.27 -0.64
CA GLU A 114 14.47 13.10 0.42
C GLU A 114 14.82 11.61 0.62
N TYR A 115 13.81 10.74 0.59
CA TYR A 115 14.01 9.29 0.66
C TYR A 115 14.83 8.76 -0.53
N LEU A 116 14.50 9.18 -1.74
CA LEU A 116 15.24 8.78 -2.95
C LEU A 116 16.68 9.27 -2.90
N GLN A 117 16.92 10.54 -2.51
CA GLN A 117 18.25 11.11 -2.39
C GLN A 117 19.10 10.36 -1.37
N SER A 118 18.54 9.99 -0.22
CA SER A 118 19.25 9.18 0.79
C SER A 118 19.70 7.82 0.25
N ASN A 119 18.97 7.27 -0.74
CA ASN A 119 19.30 6.04 -1.45
C ASN A 119 20.10 6.26 -2.74
N LYS A 120 20.56 7.50 -3.00
CA LYS A 120 21.31 7.89 -4.21
C LYS A 120 20.55 7.62 -5.51
N ILE A 121 19.24 7.86 -5.50
CA ILE A 121 18.33 7.74 -6.64
C ILE A 121 17.77 9.12 -6.95
N SER A 122 17.67 9.50 -8.23
CA SER A 122 16.98 10.73 -8.63
C SER A 122 15.48 10.48 -8.84
N LEU A 123 14.66 11.48 -8.52
CA LEU A 123 13.23 11.44 -8.82
C LEU A 123 12.97 11.21 -10.31
N ASN A 124 13.73 11.89 -11.18
CA ASN A 124 13.63 11.72 -12.63
C ASN A 124 13.84 10.26 -13.10
N TYR A 125 14.73 9.51 -12.42
CA TYR A 125 14.93 8.10 -12.73
C TYR A 125 13.66 7.29 -12.47
N VAL A 126 13.00 7.53 -11.34
CA VAL A 126 11.73 6.86 -10.97
C VAL A 126 10.61 7.28 -11.91
N GLN A 127 10.51 8.57 -12.23
CA GLN A 127 9.51 9.10 -13.15
C GLN A 127 9.61 8.44 -14.52
N LYS A 128 10.81 8.32 -15.08
CA LYS A 128 11.03 7.64 -16.37
C LYS A 128 10.63 6.16 -16.36
N LYS A 129 10.84 5.47 -15.26
CA LYS A 129 10.37 4.09 -15.12
C LYS A 129 8.84 4.01 -15.12
N ILE A 130 8.18 4.91 -14.38
CA ILE A 130 6.72 5.00 -14.35
C ILE A 130 6.18 5.31 -15.76
N GLU A 131 6.78 6.27 -16.47
CA GLU A 131 6.41 6.60 -17.85
C GLU A 131 6.50 5.39 -18.79
N ILE A 132 7.59 4.62 -18.72
CA ILE A 132 7.75 3.41 -19.53
C ILE A 132 6.66 2.38 -19.22
N GLU A 133 6.33 2.16 -17.94
CA GLU A 133 5.29 1.21 -17.56
C GLU A 133 3.89 1.69 -17.98
N ILE A 134 3.59 2.98 -17.87
CA ILE A 134 2.32 3.55 -18.35
C ILE A 134 2.18 3.35 -19.87
N LEU A 135 3.21 3.72 -20.63
CA LEU A 135 3.18 3.56 -22.09
C LEU A 135 3.14 2.10 -22.52
N TRP A 136 3.82 1.24 -21.80
CA TRP A 136 3.76 -0.20 -22.03
C TRP A 136 2.34 -0.73 -21.83
N ASN A 137 1.71 -0.37 -20.72
CA ASN A 137 0.33 -0.77 -20.44
C ASN A 137 -0.65 -0.21 -21.49
N GLN A 138 -0.44 1.03 -21.94
CA GLN A 138 -1.23 1.62 -23.02
C GLN A 138 -1.06 0.83 -24.33
N LEU A 139 0.17 0.52 -24.73
CA LEU A 139 0.45 -0.27 -25.92
C LEU A 139 -0.23 -1.66 -25.87
N ILE A 140 -0.15 -2.31 -24.71
CA ILE A 140 -0.79 -3.63 -24.49
C ILE A 140 -2.31 -3.51 -24.56
N TYR A 141 -2.87 -2.49 -23.93
CA TYR A 141 -4.32 -2.23 -23.98
C TYR A 141 -4.78 -2.01 -25.42
N ASP A 142 -4.20 -1.06 -26.13
CA ASP A 142 -4.59 -0.72 -27.50
C ASP A 142 -4.49 -1.91 -28.45
N ARG A 143 -3.48 -2.77 -28.24
CA ARG A 143 -3.23 -3.92 -29.10
C ARG A 143 -4.14 -5.11 -28.82
N TYR A 144 -4.53 -5.32 -27.57
CA TYR A 144 -5.15 -6.56 -27.14
C TYR A 144 -6.55 -6.43 -26.55
N ILE A 145 -7.05 -5.20 -26.29
CA ILE A 145 -8.39 -5.02 -25.71
C ILE A 145 -9.49 -5.69 -26.54
N GLY A 146 -9.36 -5.69 -27.87
CA GLY A 146 -10.30 -6.36 -28.77
C GLY A 146 -10.23 -7.90 -28.75
N GLN A 147 -9.21 -8.48 -28.09
CA GLN A 147 -9.04 -9.93 -27.94
C GLN A 147 -9.44 -10.43 -26.56
N ILE A 148 -9.82 -9.51 -25.67
CA ILE A 148 -10.30 -9.85 -24.32
C ILE A 148 -11.66 -10.55 -24.45
N ASN A 149 -11.77 -11.72 -23.86
CA ASN A 149 -13.02 -12.47 -23.82
C ASN A 149 -13.46 -12.69 -22.37
N ILE A 150 -14.55 -12.01 -22.00
CA ILE A 150 -15.12 -12.07 -20.67
C ILE A 150 -16.48 -12.76 -20.74
N ASP A 151 -16.59 -13.94 -20.13
CA ASP A 151 -17.87 -14.61 -19.92
C ASP A 151 -18.63 -13.92 -18.78
N ARG A 152 -19.41 -12.92 -19.14
CA ARG A 152 -20.23 -12.14 -18.18
C ARG A 152 -21.24 -13.02 -17.42
N ASN A 153 -21.79 -14.04 -18.07
CA ASN A 153 -22.76 -14.93 -17.42
C ASN A 153 -22.10 -15.76 -16.34
N GLN A 154 -20.92 -16.34 -16.62
CA GLN A 154 -20.13 -17.06 -15.63
C GLN A 154 -19.74 -16.15 -14.45
N LEU A 155 -19.33 -14.91 -14.71
CA LEU A 155 -18.99 -13.96 -13.65
C LEU A 155 -20.23 -13.59 -12.82
N LYS A 156 -21.38 -13.39 -13.45
CA LYS A 156 -22.63 -13.10 -12.75
C LYS A 156 -23.02 -14.23 -11.80
N GLU A 157 -22.90 -15.48 -12.22
CA GLU A 157 -23.15 -16.63 -11.33
C GLU A 157 -22.13 -16.71 -10.18
N LYS A 158 -20.86 -16.39 -10.42
CA LYS A 158 -19.87 -16.29 -9.35
C LYS A 158 -20.22 -15.20 -8.34
N VAL A 159 -20.66 -14.02 -8.80
CA VAL A 159 -21.09 -12.91 -7.95
C VAL A 159 -22.29 -13.30 -7.10
N LYS A 160 -23.33 -13.90 -7.70
CA LYS A 160 -24.51 -14.38 -6.97
C LYS A 160 -24.11 -15.37 -5.87
N LYS A 161 -23.23 -16.33 -6.20
CA LYS A 161 -22.72 -17.29 -5.21
C LYS A 161 -21.96 -16.59 -4.09
N LEU A 162 -21.13 -15.62 -4.41
CA LEU A 162 -20.38 -14.82 -3.44
C LEU A 162 -21.35 -14.08 -2.49
N ILE A 163 -22.35 -13.40 -3.06
CA ILE A 163 -23.36 -12.66 -2.28
C ILE A 163 -24.15 -13.60 -1.37
N SER A 164 -24.59 -14.76 -1.88
CA SER A 164 -25.36 -15.73 -1.08
C SER A 164 -24.58 -16.35 0.07
N THR A 165 -23.25 -16.42 -0.05
CA THR A 165 -22.37 -17.01 0.98
C THR A 165 -21.78 -15.98 1.94
N LYS A 166 -21.74 -14.70 1.55
CA LYS A 166 -21.13 -13.64 2.36
C LYS A 166 -22.14 -13.15 3.41
N LYS A 167 -22.02 -13.71 4.60
CA LYS A 167 -22.82 -13.30 5.76
C LYS A 167 -22.13 -12.13 6.48
N GLN A 168 -22.94 -11.16 6.87
CA GLN A 168 -22.53 -10.05 7.72
C GLN A 168 -23.04 -10.28 9.13
N LYS A 169 -22.13 -10.22 10.10
CA LYS A 169 -22.48 -10.34 11.51
C LYS A 169 -23.00 -9.00 12.02
N LYS A 170 -24.11 -9.02 12.73
CA LYS A 170 -24.69 -7.87 13.42
C LYS A 170 -24.88 -8.20 14.88
N TYR A 171 -24.70 -7.19 15.71
CA TYR A 171 -24.88 -7.24 17.15
C TYR A 171 -26.05 -6.34 17.55
N SER A 172 -27.02 -6.88 18.27
CA SER A 172 -27.96 -6.07 19.04
C SER A 172 -27.32 -5.73 20.36
N LEU A 173 -27.11 -4.44 20.63
CA LEU A 173 -26.34 -3.98 21.75
C LEU A 173 -27.16 -3.07 22.67
N SER A 174 -26.81 -3.13 23.95
CA SER A 174 -27.16 -2.12 24.95
C SER A 174 -25.88 -1.49 25.51
N GLU A 175 -25.93 -0.24 25.94
CA GLU A 175 -24.79 0.53 26.41
C GLU A 175 -24.98 1.12 27.79
N ILE A 176 -23.88 1.28 28.52
CA ILE A 176 -23.76 2.19 29.67
C ILE A 176 -22.59 3.14 29.34
N LEU A 177 -22.91 4.40 29.07
CA LEU A 177 -21.93 5.46 28.86
C LEU A 177 -21.84 6.30 30.14
N PHE A 178 -20.65 6.46 30.71
CA PHE A 178 -20.48 7.21 31.96
C PHE A 178 -19.21 8.04 31.92
N ASP A 179 -19.24 9.17 32.64
CA ASP A 179 -18.11 10.05 32.83
C ASP A 179 -17.50 9.88 34.22
N ILE A 180 -16.26 10.33 34.35
CA ILE A 180 -15.58 10.49 35.64
C ILE A 180 -15.58 11.98 35.97
N GLU A 181 -16.26 12.35 37.05
CA GLU A 181 -16.21 13.71 37.58
C GLU A 181 -14.83 13.98 38.18
N ASN A 182 -14.37 15.25 38.14
CA ASN A 182 -13.00 15.71 38.46
C ASN A 182 -12.40 15.28 39.80
N ASN A 183 -13.16 14.66 40.71
CA ASN A 183 -12.70 14.15 42.00
C ASN A 183 -13.16 12.71 42.28
N SER A 184 -13.73 11.98 41.32
CA SER A 184 -14.20 10.60 41.49
C SER A 184 -13.13 9.61 41.03
N ASN A 185 -12.92 8.56 41.84
CA ASN A 185 -12.07 7.44 41.46
C ASN A 185 -12.77 6.56 40.42
N PHE A 186 -12.15 6.34 39.28
CA PHE A 186 -12.64 5.48 38.19
C PHE A 186 -13.00 4.07 38.72
N GLU A 187 -12.11 3.48 39.48
CA GLU A 187 -12.29 2.13 40.02
C GLU A 187 -13.54 2.02 40.87
N LYS A 188 -13.76 3.00 41.76
CA LYS A 188 -14.94 3.02 42.63
C LYS A 188 -16.24 3.20 41.83
N LYS A 189 -16.24 4.04 40.79
CA LYS A 189 -17.44 4.21 39.92
C LYS A 189 -17.70 2.95 39.12
N LEU A 190 -16.68 2.31 38.58
CA LEU A 190 -16.79 1.04 37.87
C LEU A 190 -17.27 -0.09 38.80
N GLU A 191 -16.76 -0.18 40.03
CA GLU A 191 -17.23 -1.12 41.01
C GLU A 191 -18.71 -0.96 41.33
N ASN A 192 -19.18 0.29 41.56
CA ASN A 192 -20.60 0.59 41.78
C ASN A 192 -21.48 0.17 40.56
N ILE A 193 -21.00 0.44 39.33
CA ILE A 193 -21.71 0.02 38.13
C ILE A 193 -21.77 -1.53 38.04
N ASN A 194 -20.67 -2.21 38.27
CA ASN A 194 -20.63 -3.68 38.24
C ASN A 194 -21.50 -4.31 39.32
N GLN A 195 -21.47 -3.76 40.55
CA GLN A 195 -22.36 -4.18 41.61
C GLN A 195 -23.84 -3.98 41.23
N SER A 196 -24.18 -2.80 40.69
CA SER A 196 -25.53 -2.51 40.20
C SER A 196 -25.99 -3.45 39.11
N ILE A 197 -25.07 -3.79 38.14
CA ILE A 197 -25.39 -4.78 37.08
C ILE A 197 -25.70 -6.13 37.71
N SER A 198 -25.00 -6.57 38.74
CA SER A 198 -25.25 -7.85 39.38
C SER A 198 -26.52 -7.88 40.22
N GLU A 199 -26.89 -6.78 40.86
CA GLU A 199 -28.04 -6.69 41.74
C GLU A 199 -29.37 -6.47 40.99
N ILE A 200 -29.40 -5.55 40.02
CA ILE A 200 -30.64 -5.10 39.36
C ILE A 200 -30.59 -5.28 37.84
N GLY A 201 -29.49 -5.79 37.29
CA GLY A 201 -29.30 -6.08 35.88
C GLY A 201 -28.88 -4.88 35.04
N PHE A 202 -28.29 -5.15 33.86
CA PHE A 202 -27.68 -4.15 32.97
C PHE A 202 -28.68 -3.04 32.57
N LYS A 203 -29.90 -3.37 32.23
CA LYS A 203 -30.95 -2.42 31.83
C LYS A 203 -31.24 -1.36 32.90
N ASN A 204 -31.46 -1.78 34.13
CA ASN A 204 -31.77 -0.86 35.24
C ASN A 204 -30.52 -0.04 35.62
N THR A 205 -29.35 -0.67 35.55
CA THR A 205 -28.07 0.06 35.75
C THR A 205 -27.83 1.12 34.69
N ALA A 206 -28.18 0.83 33.42
CA ALA A 206 -28.09 1.82 32.34
C ALA A 206 -29.04 3.03 32.60
N ASN A 207 -30.26 2.78 33.11
CA ASN A 207 -31.20 3.88 33.47
C ASN A 207 -30.62 4.79 34.57
N ILE A 208 -29.78 4.27 35.46
CA ILE A 208 -29.25 5.02 36.64
C ILE A 208 -27.92 5.69 36.29
N TYR A 209 -27.01 4.99 35.63
CA TYR A 209 -25.61 5.43 35.49
C TYR A 209 -25.24 5.95 34.10
N SER A 210 -26.03 5.59 33.06
CA SER A 210 -25.68 6.02 31.70
C SER A 210 -26.09 7.47 31.45
N ILE A 211 -25.15 8.25 30.91
CA ILE A 211 -25.36 9.63 30.47
C ILE A 211 -25.88 9.71 29.02
N SER A 212 -25.96 8.57 28.33
CA SER A 212 -26.49 8.50 26.96
C SER A 212 -28.02 8.64 26.94
N ASP A 213 -28.56 9.17 25.84
CA ASP A 213 -30.01 9.22 25.62
C ASP A 213 -30.66 7.83 25.62
N SER A 214 -29.93 6.79 25.27
CA SER A 214 -30.39 5.39 25.34
C SER A 214 -30.74 4.93 26.76
N SER A 215 -30.21 5.61 27.79
CA SER A 215 -30.47 5.32 29.21
C SER A 215 -31.96 5.20 29.50
N LYS A 216 -32.81 6.07 28.92
CA LYS A 216 -34.27 6.09 29.07
C LYS A 216 -34.93 4.77 28.61
N PHE A 217 -34.23 4.00 27.78
CA PHE A 217 -34.68 2.71 27.25
C PHE A 217 -33.83 1.55 27.74
N GLY A 218 -33.17 1.70 28.89
CA GLY A 218 -32.29 0.69 29.47
C GLY A 218 -30.97 0.49 28.70
N GLY A 219 -30.50 1.54 28.06
CA GLY A 219 -29.27 1.52 27.30
C GLY A 219 -29.35 0.91 25.89
N LYS A 220 -30.56 0.51 25.43
CA LYS A 220 -30.74 -0.19 24.15
C LYS A 220 -30.38 0.73 22.97
N ILE A 221 -29.35 0.35 22.18
CA ILE A 221 -28.93 1.07 20.95
C ILE A 221 -29.31 0.34 19.66
N GLY A 222 -29.76 -0.93 19.76
CA GLY A 222 -30.28 -1.70 18.63
C GLY A 222 -29.21 -2.46 17.85
N TRP A 223 -29.50 -2.73 16.57
CA TRP A 223 -28.65 -3.54 15.71
C TRP A 223 -27.52 -2.74 15.07
N ILE A 224 -26.28 -3.14 15.29
CA ILE A 224 -25.08 -2.53 14.71
C ILE A 224 -24.33 -3.58 13.90
N GLU A 225 -23.94 -3.23 12.69
CA GLU A 225 -23.13 -4.05 11.81
C GLU A 225 -21.69 -4.12 12.33
N GLU A 226 -21.09 -5.33 12.32
CA GLU A 226 -19.72 -5.55 12.80
C GLU A 226 -18.71 -4.53 12.22
N GLN A 227 -18.84 -4.22 10.94
CA GLN A 227 -17.93 -3.28 10.24
C GLN A 227 -18.08 -1.81 10.67
N LYS A 228 -19.16 -1.44 11.37
CA LYS A 228 -19.38 -0.09 11.91
C LYS A 228 -18.79 0.10 13.32
N LEU A 229 -18.33 -0.98 13.92
CA LEU A 229 -17.70 -0.97 15.25
C LEU A 229 -16.20 -0.65 15.11
N SER A 230 -15.67 0.15 16.05
CA SER A 230 -14.23 0.38 16.11
C SER A 230 -13.49 -0.92 16.42
N THR A 231 -12.24 -1.04 15.95
CA THR A 231 -11.40 -2.23 16.17
C THR A 231 -11.34 -2.61 17.66
N LYS A 232 -11.18 -1.63 18.54
CA LYS A 232 -11.07 -1.84 20.00
C LYS A 232 -12.35 -2.43 20.62
N ILE A 233 -13.53 -1.99 20.16
CA ILE A 233 -14.82 -2.54 20.58
C ILE A 233 -15.00 -3.94 20.01
N LEU A 234 -14.69 -4.11 18.74
CA LEU A 234 -14.88 -5.38 18.03
C LEU A 234 -14.04 -6.51 18.64
N GLU A 235 -12.79 -6.23 19.02
CA GLU A 235 -11.91 -7.19 19.68
C GLU A 235 -12.54 -7.74 20.97
N GLN A 236 -13.18 -6.89 21.77
CA GLN A 236 -13.87 -7.34 22.97
C GLN A 236 -15.17 -8.12 22.66
N LEU A 237 -16.00 -7.63 21.72
CA LEU A 237 -17.25 -8.28 21.38
C LEU A 237 -17.06 -9.67 20.73
N LYS A 238 -15.94 -9.89 20.04
CA LYS A 238 -15.65 -11.19 19.40
C LYS A 238 -15.49 -12.36 20.35
N VAL A 239 -15.06 -12.10 21.57
CA VAL A 239 -14.80 -13.13 22.60
C VAL A 239 -15.95 -13.27 23.59
N LEU A 240 -17.00 -12.44 23.47
CA LEU A 240 -18.15 -12.43 24.35
C LEU A 240 -19.34 -13.19 23.72
N GLU A 241 -20.15 -13.78 24.60
CA GLU A 241 -21.39 -14.44 24.26
C GLU A 241 -22.60 -13.51 24.51
N VAL A 242 -23.77 -13.91 23.99
CA VAL A 242 -25.02 -13.22 24.26
C VAL A 242 -25.30 -13.15 25.77
N GLY A 243 -25.65 -11.97 26.25
CA GLY A 243 -25.84 -11.67 27.67
C GLY A 243 -24.62 -11.12 28.39
N GLN A 244 -23.41 -11.32 27.85
CA GLN A 244 -22.16 -10.78 28.41
C GLN A 244 -21.94 -9.33 27.98
N TYR A 245 -21.07 -8.62 28.70
CA TYR A 245 -20.74 -7.23 28.45
C TYR A 245 -19.22 -6.99 28.46
N THR A 246 -18.80 -5.95 27.76
CA THR A 246 -17.38 -5.57 27.62
C THR A 246 -16.82 -5.00 28.90
N SER A 247 -15.51 -5.01 29.03
CA SER A 247 -14.81 -4.08 29.91
C SER A 247 -15.02 -2.63 29.42
N PRO A 248 -14.86 -1.63 30.29
CA PRO A 248 -15.00 -0.23 29.89
C PRO A 248 -14.05 0.14 28.74
N VAL A 249 -14.59 0.72 27.68
CA VAL A 249 -13.84 1.24 26.54
C VAL A 249 -13.88 2.76 26.60
N GLN A 250 -12.74 3.42 26.63
CA GLN A 250 -12.68 4.86 26.59
C GLN A 250 -13.12 5.41 25.21
N VAL A 251 -14.08 6.31 25.21
CA VAL A 251 -14.64 7.00 24.06
C VAL A 251 -14.65 8.50 24.35
N GLY A 252 -13.66 9.23 23.80
CA GLY A 252 -13.44 10.62 24.16
C GLY A 252 -13.06 10.79 25.63
N SER A 253 -13.83 11.62 26.37
CA SER A 253 -13.69 11.81 27.83
C SER A 253 -14.47 10.79 28.65
N SER A 254 -15.36 9.98 28.04
CA SER A 254 -16.29 9.08 28.69
C SER A 254 -15.81 7.62 28.57
N PHE A 255 -16.49 6.73 29.30
CA PHE A 255 -16.28 5.27 29.24
C PHE A 255 -17.56 4.58 28.84
N LEU A 256 -17.43 3.59 27.94
CA LEU A 256 -18.52 2.83 27.37
C LEU A 256 -18.43 1.36 27.75
N ILE A 257 -19.50 0.80 28.30
CA ILE A 257 -19.68 -0.65 28.50
C ILE A 257 -20.81 -1.09 27.56
N LEU A 258 -20.57 -2.12 26.77
CA LEU A 258 -21.53 -2.66 25.80
C LEU A 258 -21.93 -4.06 26.23
N LYS A 259 -23.25 -4.35 26.24
CA LYS A 259 -23.78 -5.69 26.44
C LYS A 259 -24.31 -6.25 25.12
N ILE A 260 -24.01 -7.50 24.83
CA ILE A 260 -24.58 -8.23 23.70
C ILE A 260 -25.97 -8.75 24.08
N GLU A 261 -26.99 -8.21 23.45
CA GLU A 261 -28.37 -8.70 23.63
C GLU A 261 -28.69 -9.87 22.70
N GLU A 262 -28.19 -9.77 21.44
CA GLU A 262 -28.41 -10.78 20.41
C GLU A 262 -27.32 -10.68 19.33
N ILE A 263 -27.02 -11.79 18.66
CA ILE A 263 -26.13 -11.87 17.50
C ILE A 263 -26.89 -12.50 16.34
N LYS A 264 -26.85 -11.88 15.18
CA LYS A 264 -27.40 -12.46 13.96
C LYS A 264 -26.46 -12.35 12.78
N TYR A 265 -26.65 -13.24 11.83
CA TYR A 265 -25.94 -13.25 10.56
C TYR A 265 -26.96 -13.02 9.45
N GLU A 266 -26.81 -11.92 8.74
CA GLU A 266 -27.61 -11.58 7.58
C GLU A 266 -26.76 -11.64 6.31
N ASN A 267 -27.40 -11.80 5.15
CA ASN A 267 -26.69 -11.65 3.88
C ASN A 267 -26.18 -10.21 3.78
N ALA A 268 -24.91 -10.05 3.40
CA ALA A 268 -24.33 -8.73 3.19
C ALA A 268 -25.09 -8.02 2.05
N LEU A 269 -25.45 -6.76 2.25
CA LEU A 269 -26.01 -5.91 1.19
C LEU A 269 -24.86 -5.56 0.23
N ILE A 270 -24.64 -6.39 -0.76
CA ILE A 270 -23.64 -6.19 -1.81
C ILE A 270 -24.40 -5.78 -3.07
N ASN A 271 -23.96 -4.70 -3.69
CA ASN A 271 -24.47 -4.31 -5.01
C ASN A 271 -23.93 -5.30 -6.06
N GLU A 272 -24.83 -6.12 -6.63
CA GLU A 272 -24.48 -7.15 -7.62
C GLU A 272 -23.77 -6.55 -8.84
N ASP A 273 -24.24 -5.42 -9.35
CA ASP A 273 -23.66 -4.78 -10.52
C ASP A 273 -22.26 -4.20 -10.23
N GLU A 274 -22.07 -3.60 -9.06
CA GLU A 274 -20.76 -3.09 -8.65
C GLU A 274 -19.73 -4.22 -8.51
N GLU A 275 -20.12 -5.32 -7.89
CA GLU A 275 -19.23 -6.47 -7.70
C GLU A 275 -18.95 -7.18 -9.03
N LEU A 276 -19.96 -7.28 -9.91
CA LEU A 276 -19.78 -7.79 -11.27
C LEU A 276 -18.79 -6.92 -12.07
N ASN A 277 -18.91 -5.61 -12.00
CA ASN A 277 -17.99 -4.70 -12.68
C ASN A 277 -16.56 -4.84 -12.14
N LYS A 278 -16.36 -4.98 -10.82
CA LYS A 278 -15.05 -5.26 -10.22
C LYS A 278 -14.46 -6.57 -10.74
N MET A 279 -15.27 -7.63 -10.83
CA MET A 279 -14.81 -8.91 -11.37
C MET A 279 -14.46 -8.82 -12.86
N ILE A 280 -15.25 -8.09 -13.66
CA ILE A 280 -14.96 -7.86 -15.08
C ILE A 280 -13.62 -7.11 -15.23
N GLN A 281 -13.41 -6.03 -14.47
CA GLN A 281 -12.16 -5.27 -14.49
C GLN A 281 -10.96 -6.15 -14.09
N PHE A 282 -11.13 -6.97 -13.06
CA PHE A 282 -10.08 -7.90 -12.61
C PHE A 282 -9.72 -8.92 -13.71
N GLU A 283 -10.71 -9.58 -14.32
CA GLU A 283 -10.45 -10.56 -15.38
C GLU A 283 -9.88 -9.89 -16.65
N THR A 284 -10.33 -8.68 -16.98
CA THR A 284 -9.77 -7.87 -18.07
C THR A 284 -8.28 -7.59 -17.80
N SER A 285 -7.94 -7.07 -16.65
CA SER A 285 -6.55 -6.78 -16.27
C SER A 285 -5.69 -8.03 -16.28
N LYS A 286 -6.20 -9.14 -15.77
CA LYS A 286 -5.49 -10.43 -15.76
C LYS A 286 -5.19 -10.95 -17.18
N GLN A 287 -6.15 -10.83 -18.12
CA GLN A 287 -5.92 -11.22 -19.51
C GLN A 287 -4.91 -10.28 -20.19
N LEU A 288 -5.00 -8.97 -19.94
CA LEU A 288 -4.01 -8.00 -20.45
C LEU A 288 -2.61 -8.28 -19.91
N ASP A 289 -2.47 -8.64 -18.64
CA ASP A 289 -1.19 -9.04 -18.06
C ASP A 289 -0.60 -10.29 -18.72
N GLN A 290 -1.45 -11.26 -19.09
CA GLN A 290 -1.03 -12.45 -19.83
C GLN A 290 -0.55 -12.07 -21.23
N PHE A 291 -1.30 -11.23 -21.97
CA PHE A 291 -0.87 -10.72 -23.27
C PHE A 291 0.42 -9.90 -23.16
N SER A 292 0.57 -9.10 -22.13
CA SER A 292 1.80 -8.33 -21.85
C SER A 292 3.01 -9.26 -21.73
N LYS A 293 2.89 -10.34 -20.97
CA LYS A 293 3.96 -11.33 -20.81
C LYS A 293 4.30 -12.02 -22.12
N ILE A 294 3.29 -12.49 -22.85
CA ILE A 294 3.48 -13.16 -24.15
C ILE A 294 4.14 -12.21 -25.15
N PHE A 295 3.66 -10.96 -25.22
CA PHE A 295 4.22 -9.96 -26.13
C PHE A 295 5.66 -9.61 -25.77
N TYR A 296 5.95 -9.42 -24.47
CA TYR A 296 7.31 -9.18 -23.99
C TYR A 296 8.26 -10.32 -24.36
N GLU A 297 7.88 -11.59 -24.09
CA GLU A 297 8.72 -12.74 -24.44
C GLU A 297 8.94 -12.84 -25.95
N LYS A 298 7.93 -12.58 -26.76
CA LYS A 298 8.08 -12.53 -28.22
C LYS A 298 9.11 -11.47 -28.66
N ILE A 299 9.07 -10.28 -28.06
CA ILE A 299 10.03 -9.22 -28.39
C ILE A 299 11.42 -9.62 -27.94
N LYS A 300 11.55 -10.15 -26.73
CA LYS A 300 12.82 -10.60 -26.14
C LYS A 300 13.51 -11.62 -27.04
N ILE A 301 12.78 -12.64 -27.50
CA ILE A 301 13.33 -13.68 -28.41
C ILE A 301 13.80 -13.08 -29.72
N ASN A 302 13.11 -12.05 -30.24
CA ASN A 302 13.45 -11.41 -31.50
C ASN A 302 14.51 -10.28 -31.34
N SER A 303 14.97 -10.02 -30.13
CA SER A 303 16.02 -9.04 -29.85
C SER A 303 17.39 -9.70 -29.82
N PHE A 304 18.39 -9.03 -30.41
CA PHE A 304 19.78 -9.45 -30.23
C PHE A 304 20.24 -9.04 -28.84
N ILE A 305 20.47 -10.03 -27.97
CA ILE A 305 20.93 -9.81 -26.61
C ILE A 305 22.26 -10.54 -26.43
N ASN A 306 23.31 -9.80 -26.06
CA ASN A 306 24.61 -10.35 -25.75
C ASN A 306 25.05 -9.86 -24.37
N GLU A 307 25.33 -10.78 -23.44
CA GLU A 307 25.98 -10.52 -22.15
C GLU A 307 27.49 -10.56 -22.34
N LEU A 308 28.19 -9.54 -21.84
CA LEU A 308 29.62 -9.32 -22.04
C LEU A 308 30.43 -9.49 -20.76
#